data_1f9d87ce0a82bdc6ea1bb0c49d8bc24e
#
_entry.id   1f9d87ce0a82bdc6ea1bb0c49d8bc24e
#
_cell.length_a   1.000
_cell.length_b   1.000
_cell.length_c   1.000
_cell.angle_alpha   90.00
_cell.angle_beta   90.00
_cell.angle_gamma   90.00
#
_symmetry.space_group_name_H-M   'P 1'
#
loop_
_entity.id
_entity.type
_entity.pdbx_description
1 polymer ?
#
loop_
_entity_poly.entity_id
_entity_poly.type
_entity_poly.pdbx_seq_one_letter_code
_entity_poly.pdbx_strand_id
1 'polypeptide(L)'
;MIDRVEKVGSMSCKIIAEIGINHNGSIDIAKKLINVAVDAGADYAKFQKRTIEKVYTAEYLLQPRESPWGKTQRDQKEGLELSMEQYVELKDYCEKKGIDMMVSCWDTDSQIAMSKLKLKANKIASPMIASKNILNKVAEEMKYTYISTGMSNEAMIEDAVNIFREKGCPFELMHCVSTYTLKPEKANLKRMETLKRKFMCDVGYSGHEVG
;
A
#
# COMPACT_ATOMS: atom_id res chain seq x y z
N MET A 1 4.07 5.32 28.15
CA MET A 1 2.70 5.85 27.97
C MET A 1 2.86 7.13 27.16
N ILE A 2 2.65 7.05 25.83
CA ILE A 2 2.71 8.23 24.96
C ILE A 2 1.32 8.85 25.06
N ASP A 3 1.23 10.03 25.66
CA ASP A 3 -0.03 10.78 25.74
C ASP A 3 -0.57 11.00 24.33
N ARG A 4 -1.83 10.57 24.12
CA ARG A 4 -2.55 10.88 22.90
C ARG A 4 -2.59 12.40 22.75
N VAL A 5 -1.92 12.92 21.72
CA VAL A 5 -2.07 14.30 21.30
C VAL A 5 -3.55 14.61 21.16
N GLU A 6 -4.07 15.53 21.97
CA GLU A 6 -5.47 15.94 21.93
C GLU A 6 -5.83 16.44 20.54
N LYS A 7 -6.96 15.96 20.03
CA LYS A 7 -7.51 16.32 18.73
C LYS A 7 -7.82 17.82 18.66
N VAL A 8 -7.02 18.55 17.92
CA VAL A 8 -7.39 19.90 17.49
C VAL A 8 -8.28 19.77 16.25
N GLY A 9 -9.58 19.92 16.45
CA GLY A 9 -10.59 19.93 15.39
C GLY A 9 -10.75 18.60 14.65
N SER A 10 -11.95 18.15 14.40
CA SER A 10 -12.46 16.82 13.97
C SER A 10 -11.85 16.14 12.71
N MET A 11 -10.61 16.37 12.36
CA MET A 11 -9.92 15.60 11.31
C MET A 11 -8.96 14.61 11.96
N SER A 12 -9.39 13.37 12.14
CA SER A 12 -8.49 12.30 12.58
C SER A 12 -7.62 11.86 11.41
N CYS A 13 -6.30 12.12 11.47
CA CYS A 13 -5.35 11.53 10.53
C CYS A 13 -5.36 10.02 10.69
N LYS A 14 -5.46 9.27 9.57
CA LYS A 14 -5.36 7.82 9.57
C LYS A 14 -3.90 7.40 9.47
N ILE A 15 -3.48 6.49 10.34
CA ILE A 15 -2.13 5.94 10.38
C ILE A 15 -2.14 4.54 9.75
N ILE A 16 -1.35 4.37 8.69
CA ILE A 16 -1.20 3.11 7.97
C ILE A 16 0.19 2.55 8.26
N ALA A 17 0.26 1.47 9.04
CA ALA A 17 1.51 0.76 9.30
C ALA A 17 1.90 -0.08 8.07
N GLU A 18 3.01 0.27 7.42
CA GLU A 18 3.52 -0.43 6.24
C GLU A 18 4.30 -1.69 6.66
N ILE A 19 3.64 -2.83 6.70
CA ILE A 19 4.27 -4.14 6.91
C ILE A 19 4.93 -4.61 5.61
N GLY A 20 4.26 -4.36 4.47
CA GLY A 20 4.79 -4.63 3.13
C GLY A 20 5.21 -6.08 2.96
N ILE A 21 6.52 -6.30 2.80
CA ILE A 21 7.17 -7.61 2.70
C ILE A 21 8.10 -7.90 3.89
N ASN A 22 8.08 -7.08 4.94
CA ASN A 22 8.97 -7.24 6.10
C ASN A 22 8.67 -8.49 6.94
N HIS A 23 7.56 -9.16 6.67
CA HIS A 23 7.24 -10.47 7.24
C HIS A 23 8.13 -11.61 6.71
N ASN A 24 8.94 -11.39 5.67
CA ASN A 24 9.86 -12.38 5.09
C ASN A 24 9.19 -13.74 4.80
N GLY A 25 7.98 -13.73 4.21
CA GLY A 25 7.22 -14.95 3.91
C GLY A 25 6.66 -15.70 5.13
N SER A 26 6.88 -15.19 6.35
CA SER A 26 6.44 -15.83 7.59
C SER A 26 5.17 -15.20 8.13
N ILE A 27 4.14 -16.04 8.32
CA ILE A 27 2.89 -15.61 8.95
C ILE A 27 3.08 -15.22 10.41
N ASP A 28 3.99 -15.89 11.14
CA ASP A 28 4.26 -15.57 12.53
C ASP A 28 4.93 -14.21 12.68
N ILE A 29 5.86 -13.86 11.78
CA ILE A 29 6.45 -12.52 11.73
C ILE A 29 5.39 -11.50 11.34
N ALA A 30 4.53 -11.79 10.37
CA ALA A 30 3.43 -10.92 9.99
C ALA A 30 2.51 -10.59 11.19
N LYS A 31 2.13 -11.59 11.99
CA LYS A 31 1.34 -11.40 13.21
C LYS A 31 2.07 -10.57 14.27
N LYS A 32 3.38 -10.75 14.44
CA LYS A 32 4.18 -9.90 15.35
C LYS A 32 4.18 -8.44 14.89
N LEU A 33 4.32 -8.19 13.59
CA LEU A 33 4.27 -6.84 13.02
C LEU A 33 2.88 -6.20 13.16
N ILE A 34 1.80 -6.99 13.04
CA ILE A 34 0.44 -6.52 13.34
C ILE A 34 0.34 -6.09 14.82
N ASN A 35 0.86 -6.87 15.77
CA ASN A 35 0.85 -6.49 17.18
C ASN A 35 1.57 -5.17 17.42
N VAL A 36 2.75 -4.98 16.81
CA VAL A 36 3.49 -3.72 16.91
C VAL A 36 2.67 -2.56 16.32
N ALA A 37 1.98 -2.76 15.20
CA ALA A 37 1.12 -1.74 14.61
C ALA A 37 -0.05 -1.36 15.54
N VAL A 38 -0.66 -2.35 16.20
CA VAL A 38 -1.72 -2.14 17.21
C VAL A 38 -1.19 -1.37 18.41
N ASP A 39 -0.05 -1.78 18.95
CA ASP A 39 0.58 -1.12 20.11
C ASP A 39 0.97 0.32 19.81
N ALA A 40 1.35 0.61 18.55
CA ALA A 40 1.64 1.95 18.05
C ALA A 40 0.37 2.78 17.76
N GLY A 41 -0.84 2.21 17.86
CA GLY A 41 -2.10 2.90 17.61
C GLY A 41 -2.40 3.15 16.13
N ALA A 42 -1.87 2.34 15.22
CA ALA A 42 -2.18 2.44 13.80
C ALA A 42 -3.65 2.03 13.51
N ASP A 43 -4.24 2.64 12.48
CA ASP A 43 -5.58 2.30 12.01
C ASP A 43 -5.57 1.09 11.06
N TYR A 44 -4.49 0.95 10.27
CA TYR A 44 -4.34 -0.11 9.27
C TYR A 44 -2.99 -0.82 9.38
N ALA A 45 -3.01 -2.14 9.22
CA ALA A 45 -1.85 -2.97 8.93
C ALA A 45 -1.81 -3.26 7.42
N LYS A 46 -0.82 -2.71 6.69
CA LYS A 46 -0.77 -2.78 5.23
C LYS A 46 0.23 -3.80 4.73
N PHE A 47 -0.24 -4.69 3.86
CA PHE A 47 0.52 -5.72 3.15
C PHE A 47 0.60 -5.43 1.65
N GLN A 48 1.29 -6.29 0.91
CA GLN A 48 1.40 -6.24 -0.55
C GLN A 48 1.09 -7.62 -1.12
N LYS A 49 0.44 -7.67 -2.29
CA LYS A 49 0.16 -8.92 -3.01
C LYS A 49 0.55 -8.79 -4.47
N ARG A 50 1.22 -9.81 -4.99
CA ARG A 50 1.67 -9.90 -6.38
C ARG A 50 1.40 -11.29 -6.94
N THR A 51 1.04 -11.33 -8.22
CA THR A 51 1.18 -12.51 -9.05
C THR A 51 2.50 -12.37 -9.80
N ILE A 52 3.51 -13.13 -9.42
CA ILE A 52 4.92 -12.90 -9.79
C ILE A 52 5.09 -12.75 -11.32
N GLU A 53 4.49 -13.65 -12.09
CA GLU A 53 4.56 -13.66 -13.56
C GLU A 53 3.81 -12.49 -14.24
N LYS A 54 2.92 -11.79 -13.51
CA LYS A 54 2.19 -10.62 -14.01
C LYS A 54 2.93 -9.31 -13.74
N VAL A 55 3.75 -9.30 -12.69
CA VAL A 55 4.47 -8.10 -12.23
C VAL A 55 5.87 -8.02 -12.80
N TYR A 56 6.53 -9.15 -12.99
CA TYR A 56 7.94 -9.20 -13.41
C TYR A 56 8.10 -9.93 -14.74
N THR A 57 9.05 -9.47 -15.57
CA THR A 57 9.41 -10.18 -16.80
C THR A 57 10.17 -11.48 -16.51
N ALA A 58 10.03 -12.46 -17.40
CA ALA A 58 10.75 -13.73 -17.26
C ALA A 58 12.27 -13.51 -17.17
N GLU A 59 12.80 -12.58 -17.98
CA GLU A 59 14.22 -12.22 -17.96
C GLU A 59 14.66 -11.67 -16.59
N TYR A 60 13.88 -10.77 -15.99
CA TYR A 60 14.17 -10.24 -14.66
C TYR A 60 14.17 -11.36 -13.61
N LEU A 61 13.20 -12.26 -13.67
CA LEU A 61 13.06 -13.35 -12.71
C LEU A 61 14.22 -14.34 -12.72
N LEU A 62 14.92 -14.46 -13.86
CA LEU A 62 16.12 -15.30 -14.02
C LEU A 62 17.41 -14.64 -13.50
N GLN A 63 17.41 -13.35 -13.23
CA GLN A 63 18.60 -12.63 -12.77
C GLN A 63 19.07 -13.17 -11.42
N PRO A 64 20.41 -13.26 -11.21
CA PRO A 64 20.98 -13.71 -9.96
C PRO A 64 20.59 -12.81 -8.79
N ARG A 65 20.15 -13.42 -7.70
CA ARG A 65 19.90 -12.78 -6.43
C ARG A 65 20.01 -13.79 -5.30
N GLU A 66 21.00 -13.66 -4.48
CA GLU A 66 21.10 -14.49 -3.27
C GLU A 66 20.03 -14.07 -2.25
N SER A 67 19.37 -15.07 -1.69
CA SER A 67 18.32 -14.92 -0.69
C SER A 67 18.19 -16.20 0.13
N PRO A 68 17.48 -16.17 1.28
CA PRO A 68 17.19 -17.40 2.04
C PRO A 68 16.38 -18.46 1.26
N TRP A 69 15.72 -18.06 0.17
CA TRP A 69 14.86 -18.95 -0.62
C TRP A 69 15.52 -19.49 -1.88
N GLY A 70 16.70 -18.97 -2.27
CA GLY A 70 17.41 -19.40 -3.47
C GLY A 70 18.30 -18.32 -4.05
N LYS A 71 18.73 -18.52 -5.31
CA LYS A 71 19.77 -17.71 -5.97
C LYS A 71 19.27 -16.83 -7.10
N THR A 72 17.96 -16.77 -7.33
CA THR A 72 17.36 -15.96 -8.39
C THR A 72 16.38 -14.93 -7.83
N GLN A 73 16.04 -13.92 -8.66
CA GLN A 73 14.98 -12.97 -8.32
C GLN A 73 13.65 -13.70 -8.11
N ARG A 74 13.36 -14.76 -8.90
CA ARG A 74 12.17 -15.59 -8.74
C ARG A 74 12.10 -16.19 -7.35
N ASP A 75 13.13 -16.89 -6.92
CA ASP A 75 13.14 -17.54 -5.60
C ASP A 75 12.85 -16.54 -4.49
N GLN A 76 13.46 -15.35 -4.57
CA GLN A 76 13.27 -14.31 -3.56
C GLN A 76 11.84 -13.74 -3.61
N LYS A 77 11.27 -13.50 -4.80
CA LYS A 77 9.92 -12.94 -4.92
C LYS A 77 8.86 -13.95 -4.44
N GLU A 78 8.97 -15.20 -4.87
CA GLU A 78 8.06 -16.27 -4.46
C GLU A 78 8.14 -16.55 -2.95
N GLY A 79 9.37 -16.58 -2.39
CA GLY A 79 9.57 -16.77 -0.96
C GLY A 79 9.00 -15.64 -0.08
N LEU A 80 8.81 -14.45 -0.63
CA LEU A 80 8.19 -13.30 0.06
C LEU A 80 6.68 -13.26 -0.06
N GLU A 81 6.05 -14.01 -1.00
CA GLU A 81 4.61 -13.97 -1.16
C GLU A 81 3.90 -14.87 -0.13
N LEU A 82 2.77 -14.38 0.35
CA LEU A 82 1.86 -15.13 1.20
C LEU A 82 0.75 -15.78 0.36
N SER A 83 0.29 -16.96 0.78
CA SER A 83 -0.85 -17.64 0.16
C SER A 83 -2.17 -16.92 0.47
N MET A 84 -3.23 -17.24 -0.27
CA MET A 84 -4.57 -16.68 0.00
C MET A 84 -5.10 -17.11 1.36
N GLU A 85 -4.83 -18.34 1.77
CA GLU A 85 -5.21 -18.88 3.08
C GLU A 85 -4.53 -18.07 4.21
N GLN A 86 -3.25 -17.72 4.02
CA GLN A 86 -2.53 -16.88 4.96
C GLN A 86 -3.10 -15.46 5.02
N TYR A 87 -3.55 -14.88 3.89
CA TYR A 87 -4.24 -13.57 3.91
C TYR A 87 -5.59 -13.65 4.64
N VAL A 88 -6.35 -14.72 4.49
CA VAL A 88 -7.57 -14.95 5.28
C VAL A 88 -7.24 -14.99 6.78
N GLU A 89 -6.23 -15.77 7.16
CA GLU A 89 -5.78 -15.88 8.54
C GLU A 89 -5.30 -14.55 9.13
N LEU A 90 -4.56 -13.75 8.35
CA LEU A 90 -4.09 -12.43 8.79
C LEU A 90 -5.25 -11.44 8.92
N LYS A 91 -6.25 -11.50 8.04
CA LYS A 91 -7.45 -10.67 8.15
C LYS A 91 -8.19 -10.97 9.46
N ASP A 92 -8.44 -12.25 9.75
CA ASP A 92 -9.10 -12.68 10.99
C ASP A 92 -8.28 -12.27 12.23
N TYR A 93 -6.94 -12.32 12.11
CA TYR A 93 -6.06 -11.89 13.18
C TYR A 93 -6.14 -10.38 13.41
N CYS A 94 -6.13 -9.57 12.34
CA CYS A 94 -6.31 -8.12 12.42
C CYS A 94 -7.65 -7.77 13.08
N GLU A 95 -8.74 -8.41 12.67
CA GLU A 95 -10.08 -8.19 13.26
C GLU A 95 -10.10 -8.48 14.76
N LYS A 96 -9.51 -9.60 15.19
CA LYS A 96 -9.37 -9.96 16.63
C LYS A 96 -8.52 -8.94 17.40
N LYS A 97 -7.58 -8.28 16.75
CA LYS A 97 -6.72 -7.26 17.36
C LYS A 97 -7.29 -5.84 17.30
N GLY A 98 -8.41 -5.64 16.61
CA GLY A 98 -9.06 -4.33 16.47
C GLY A 98 -8.35 -3.36 15.53
N ILE A 99 -7.55 -3.87 14.58
CA ILE A 99 -6.91 -3.11 13.50
C ILE A 99 -7.46 -3.55 12.14
N ASP A 100 -7.61 -2.63 11.21
CA ASP A 100 -8.04 -2.97 9.86
C ASP A 100 -6.86 -3.46 9.00
N MET A 101 -7.09 -4.50 8.21
CA MET A 101 -6.12 -4.96 7.22
C MET A 101 -6.29 -4.19 5.91
N MET A 102 -5.17 -3.85 5.27
CA MET A 102 -5.10 -3.25 3.94
C MET A 102 -4.10 -4.02 3.08
N VAL A 103 -4.37 -4.15 1.78
CA VAL A 103 -3.44 -4.79 0.85
C VAL A 103 -3.25 -3.90 -0.38
N SER A 104 -2.00 -3.72 -0.76
CA SER A 104 -1.60 -3.07 -2.01
C SER A 104 -1.35 -4.15 -3.05
N CYS A 105 -2.24 -4.28 -4.03
CA CYS A 105 -2.10 -5.24 -5.12
C CYS A 105 -1.29 -4.64 -6.27
N TRP A 106 -0.43 -5.45 -6.90
CA TRP A 106 0.48 -5.01 -7.96
C TRP A 106 0.05 -5.50 -9.36
N ASP A 107 -1.06 -6.22 -9.42
CA ASP A 107 -1.68 -6.71 -10.65
C ASP A 107 -3.19 -6.91 -10.45
N THR A 108 -3.93 -7.05 -11.54
CA THR A 108 -5.38 -7.20 -11.51
C THR A 108 -5.84 -8.54 -10.93
N ASP A 109 -5.06 -9.61 -11.12
CA ASP A 109 -5.41 -10.94 -10.60
C ASP A 109 -5.31 -10.94 -9.07
N SER A 110 -4.24 -10.31 -8.53
CA SER A 110 -4.09 -10.06 -7.10
C SER A 110 -5.23 -9.21 -6.53
N GLN A 111 -5.68 -8.15 -7.26
CA GLN A 111 -6.80 -7.32 -6.81
C GLN A 111 -8.11 -8.12 -6.78
N ILE A 112 -8.38 -8.93 -7.81
CA ILE A 112 -9.56 -9.80 -7.87
C ILE A 112 -9.54 -10.82 -6.70
N ALA A 113 -8.38 -11.38 -6.39
CA ALA A 113 -8.26 -12.30 -5.28
C ALA A 113 -8.52 -11.61 -3.94
N MET A 114 -7.90 -10.43 -3.70
CA MET A 114 -8.05 -9.65 -2.46
C MET A 114 -9.45 -9.07 -2.27
N SER A 115 -10.18 -8.74 -3.35
CA SER A 115 -11.55 -8.22 -3.25
C SER A 115 -12.50 -9.16 -2.50
N LYS A 116 -12.24 -10.48 -2.56
CA LYS A 116 -13.01 -11.52 -1.85
C LYS A 116 -12.92 -11.40 -0.33
N LEU A 117 -11.85 -10.79 0.18
CA LEU A 117 -11.65 -10.59 1.62
C LEU A 117 -12.49 -9.43 2.18
N LYS A 118 -13.14 -8.64 1.34
CA LYS A 118 -14.01 -7.50 1.73
C LYS A 118 -13.30 -6.52 2.67
N LEU A 119 -12.03 -6.20 2.39
CA LEU A 119 -11.27 -5.21 3.14
C LEU A 119 -11.96 -3.84 3.05
N LYS A 120 -11.81 -2.99 4.08
CA LYS A 120 -12.51 -1.70 4.19
C LYS A 120 -11.98 -0.65 3.23
N ALA A 121 -10.70 -0.71 2.88
CA ALA A 121 -10.05 0.28 2.01
C ALA A 121 -9.05 -0.39 1.07
N ASN A 122 -8.75 0.29 -0.03
CA ASN A 122 -7.76 -0.12 -1.00
C ASN A 122 -6.51 0.79 -0.97
N LYS A 123 -5.39 0.30 -1.47
CA LYS A 123 -4.14 1.05 -1.65
C LYS A 123 -3.55 0.81 -3.02
N ILE A 124 -3.31 1.89 -3.75
CA ILE A 124 -2.55 1.87 -5.00
C ILE A 124 -1.09 2.24 -4.68
N ALA A 125 -0.17 1.34 -4.95
CA ALA A 125 1.27 1.62 -4.84
C ALA A 125 1.73 2.56 -5.97
N SER A 126 2.77 3.36 -5.71
CA SER A 126 3.30 4.31 -6.68
C SER A 126 3.57 3.72 -8.08
N PRO A 127 4.19 2.55 -8.23
CA PRO A 127 4.39 1.95 -9.55
C PRO A 127 3.10 1.61 -10.30
N MET A 128 1.99 1.43 -9.58
CA MET A 128 0.72 0.99 -10.16
C MET A 128 -0.16 2.13 -10.66
N ILE A 129 0.17 3.38 -10.35
CA ILE A 129 -0.61 4.55 -10.79
C ILE A 129 -0.66 4.69 -12.33
N ALA A 130 0.34 4.16 -13.03
CA ALA A 130 0.37 4.14 -14.50
C ALA A 130 -0.52 3.05 -15.13
N SER A 131 -0.97 2.08 -14.35
CA SER A 131 -1.74 0.94 -14.86
C SER A 131 -3.24 1.21 -14.82
N LYS A 132 -3.79 1.70 -15.94
CA LYS A 132 -5.24 1.96 -16.06
C LYS A 132 -6.09 0.74 -15.72
N ASN A 133 -5.61 -0.47 -16.02
CA ASN A 133 -6.33 -1.71 -15.72
C ASN A 133 -6.52 -1.92 -14.22
N ILE A 134 -5.46 -1.75 -13.42
CA ILE A 134 -5.57 -1.91 -11.97
C ILE A 134 -6.36 -0.74 -11.34
N LEU A 135 -6.18 0.49 -11.84
CA LEU A 135 -6.94 1.65 -11.36
C LEU A 135 -8.44 1.44 -11.56
N ASN A 136 -8.85 1.03 -12.77
CA ASN A 136 -10.24 0.72 -13.07
C ASN A 136 -10.79 -0.40 -12.18
N LYS A 137 -10.00 -1.48 -12.01
CA LYS A 137 -10.42 -2.64 -11.21
C LYS A 137 -10.61 -2.28 -9.73
N VAL A 138 -9.72 -1.46 -9.18
CA VAL A 138 -9.83 -0.97 -7.79
C VAL A 138 -11.01 -0.02 -7.64
N ALA A 139 -11.19 0.93 -8.57
CA ALA A 139 -12.28 1.91 -8.50
C ALA A 139 -13.68 1.25 -8.61
N GLU A 140 -13.81 0.10 -9.32
CA GLU A 140 -15.04 -0.70 -9.37
C GLU A 140 -15.50 -1.23 -8.00
N GLU A 141 -14.59 -1.34 -7.05
CA GLU A 141 -14.95 -1.82 -5.70
C GLU A 141 -15.67 -0.77 -4.85
N MET A 142 -15.66 0.49 -5.26
CA MET A 142 -16.31 1.61 -4.56
C MET A 142 -15.86 1.78 -3.09
N LYS A 143 -14.65 1.33 -2.77
CA LYS A 143 -14.04 1.47 -1.45
C LYS A 143 -13.13 2.67 -1.40
N TYR A 144 -13.01 3.28 -0.22
CA TYR A 144 -12.03 4.35 -0.02
C TYR A 144 -10.62 3.89 -0.42
N THR A 145 -9.98 4.66 -1.30
CA THR A 145 -8.71 4.23 -1.90
C THR A 145 -7.61 5.27 -1.70
N TYR A 146 -6.49 4.84 -1.13
CA TYR A 146 -5.28 5.63 -0.96
C TYR A 146 -4.39 5.45 -2.20
N ILE A 147 -4.12 6.52 -2.97
CA ILE A 147 -3.37 6.47 -4.23
C ILE A 147 -2.01 7.14 -4.07
N SER A 148 -0.92 6.37 -4.02
CA SER A 148 0.43 6.91 -3.94
C SER A 148 0.89 7.50 -5.27
N THR A 149 1.53 8.70 -5.20
CA THR A 149 1.94 9.51 -6.35
C THR A 149 3.46 9.55 -6.59
N GLY A 150 4.22 8.67 -5.94
CA GLY A 150 5.66 8.56 -6.18
C GLY A 150 5.97 8.11 -7.61
N MET A 151 7.11 8.55 -8.16
CA MET A 151 7.55 8.26 -9.54
C MET A 151 6.55 8.68 -10.63
N SER A 152 5.60 9.57 -10.32
CA SER A 152 4.54 9.96 -11.23
C SER A 152 4.71 11.42 -11.67
N ASN A 153 4.40 11.67 -12.93
CA ASN A 153 4.18 13.03 -13.41
C ASN A 153 2.70 13.45 -13.22
N GLU A 154 2.42 14.72 -13.47
CA GLU A 154 1.06 15.26 -13.24
C GLU A 154 -0.01 14.61 -14.12
N ALA A 155 0.31 14.28 -15.37
CA ALA A 155 -0.63 13.63 -16.29
C ALA A 155 -1.04 12.23 -15.77
N MET A 156 -0.09 11.46 -15.25
CA MET A 156 -0.40 10.15 -14.66
C MET A 156 -1.32 10.27 -13.43
N ILE A 157 -1.10 11.28 -12.60
CA ILE A 157 -1.95 11.54 -11.43
C ILE A 157 -3.35 11.97 -11.88
N GLU A 158 -3.43 12.83 -12.89
CA GLU A 158 -4.69 13.31 -13.46
C GLU A 158 -5.50 12.15 -14.07
N ASP A 159 -4.87 11.26 -14.84
CA ASP A 159 -5.51 10.04 -15.35
C ASP A 159 -6.11 9.19 -14.21
N ALA A 160 -5.36 8.97 -13.15
CA ALA A 160 -5.85 8.21 -12.00
C ALA A 160 -7.04 8.91 -11.32
N VAL A 161 -6.92 10.22 -11.07
CA VAL A 161 -8.01 11.02 -10.46
C VAL A 161 -9.27 10.97 -11.32
N ASN A 162 -9.14 11.09 -12.64
CA ASN A 162 -10.28 11.05 -13.56
C ASN A 162 -10.99 9.69 -13.52
N ILE A 163 -10.24 8.57 -13.55
CA ILE A 163 -10.82 7.21 -13.45
C ILE A 163 -11.65 7.06 -12.16
N PHE A 164 -11.12 7.52 -11.01
CA PHE A 164 -11.83 7.39 -9.74
C PHE A 164 -13.05 8.31 -9.67
N ARG A 165 -12.97 9.53 -10.22
CA ARG A 165 -14.09 10.46 -10.29
C ARG A 165 -15.21 10.00 -11.22
N GLU A 166 -14.86 9.52 -12.42
CA GLU A 166 -15.81 8.98 -13.39
C GLU A 166 -16.62 7.81 -12.82
N LYS A 167 -15.98 6.98 -11.99
CA LYS A 167 -16.65 5.87 -11.31
C LYS A 167 -17.33 6.28 -10.00
N GLY A 168 -17.13 7.50 -9.50
CA GLY A 168 -17.64 7.93 -8.20
C GLY A 168 -16.98 7.23 -7.00
N CYS A 169 -15.82 6.62 -7.18
CA CYS A 169 -15.11 5.91 -6.10
C CYS A 169 -14.37 6.90 -5.20
N PRO A 170 -14.57 6.86 -3.87
CA PRO A 170 -13.88 7.77 -2.95
C PRO A 170 -12.38 7.46 -2.88
N PHE A 171 -11.57 8.53 -2.89
CA PHE A 171 -10.12 8.39 -2.84
C PHE A 171 -9.44 9.59 -2.19
N GLU A 172 -8.18 9.38 -1.78
CA GLU A 172 -7.22 10.45 -1.50
C GLU A 172 -5.88 10.17 -2.18
N LEU A 173 -5.12 11.23 -2.46
CA LEU A 173 -3.77 11.12 -2.97
C LEU A 173 -2.77 11.04 -1.81
N MET A 174 -1.73 10.20 -1.98
CA MET A 174 -0.64 10.11 -1.01
C MET A 174 0.62 10.70 -1.65
N HIS A 175 1.09 11.86 -1.16
CA HIS A 175 2.40 12.35 -1.55
C HIS A 175 3.46 11.34 -1.14
N CYS A 176 4.32 10.98 -2.08
CA CYS A 176 5.35 9.97 -1.90
C CYS A 176 6.60 10.33 -2.69
N VAL A 177 7.76 10.15 -2.07
CA VAL A 177 9.07 10.18 -2.75
C VAL A 177 9.65 8.78 -2.69
N SER A 178 9.81 8.14 -3.86
CA SER A 178 10.17 6.70 -3.97
C SER A 178 11.67 6.45 -3.89
N THR A 179 12.36 7.13 -2.96
CA THR A 179 13.78 6.90 -2.64
C THR A 179 13.90 6.18 -1.31
N TYR A 180 14.58 5.05 -1.27
CA TYR A 180 14.87 4.25 -0.08
C TYR A 180 16.38 4.31 0.22
N THR A 181 16.87 4.88 1.34
CA THR A 181 16.15 5.62 2.37
C THR A 181 16.00 7.08 1.96
N LEU A 182 14.84 7.68 2.19
CA LEU A 182 14.64 9.10 1.90
C LEU A 182 15.31 9.96 2.98
N LYS A 183 16.07 10.96 2.56
CA LYS A 183 16.58 12.01 3.46
C LYS A 183 15.47 13.02 3.76
N PRO A 184 15.24 13.45 5.01
CA PRO A 184 14.13 14.33 5.40
C PRO A 184 14.03 15.60 4.55
N GLU A 185 15.15 16.23 4.19
CA GLU A 185 15.19 17.44 3.36
C GLU A 185 14.71 17.23 1.94
N LYS A 186 14.59 15.98 1.48
CA LYS A 186 14.06 15.59 0.16
C LYS A 186 12.57 15.21 0.19
N ALA A 187 11.95 15.19 1.36
CA ALA A 187 10.54 14.79 1.52
C ALA A 187 9.56 15.73 0.78
N ASN A 188 9.93 17.01 0.59
CA ASN A 188 9.15 17.99 -0.17
C ASN A 188 7.66 18.06 0.26
N LEU A 189 7.40 18.13 1.56
CA LEU A 189 6.04 18.04 2.14
C LEU A 189 5.07 19.11 1.60
N LYS A 190 5.57 20.29 1.15
CA LYS A 190 4.73 21.31 0.49
C LYS A 190 4.04 20.80 -0.79
N ARG A 191 4.51 19.70 -1.38
CA ARG A 191 3.84 19.06 -2.51
C ARG A 191 2.43 18.60 -2.16
N MET A 192 2.15 18.27 -0.91
CA MET A 192 0.81 17.91 -0.44
C MET A 192 -0.20 19.04 -0.66
N GLU A 193 0.18 20.29 -0.35
CA GLU A 193 -0.67 21.46 -0.59
C GLU A 193 -0.93 21.65 -2.09
N THR A 194 0.09 21.45 -2.92
CA THR A 194 -0.03 21.54 -4.38
C THR A 194 -0.99 20.49 -4.93
N LEU A 195 -0.87 19.24 -4.49
CA LEU A 195 -1.78 18.15 -4.88
C LEU A 195 -3.21 18.44 -4.43
N LYS A 196 -3.40 18.85 -3.17
CA LYS A 196 -4.72 19.18 -2.62
C LYS A 196 -5.40 20.29 -3.43
N ARG A 197 -4.68 21.37 -3.72
CA ARG A 197 -5.22 22.51 -4.48
C ARG A 197 -5.50 22.15 -5.95
N LYS A 198 -4.58 21.41 -6.59
CA LYS A 198 -4.71 21.08 -8.01
C LYS A 198 -5.83 20.06 -8.26
N PHE A 199 -5.86 19.01 -7.45
CA PHE A 199 -6.81 17.91 -7.65
C PHE A 199 -8.04 17.98 -6.75
N MET A 200 -8.18 19.01 -5.90
CA MET A 200 -9.35 19.22 -5.02
C MET A 200 -9.81 17.92 -4.33
N CYS A 201 -8.88 17.22 -3.68
CA CYS A 201 -9.10 15.99 -2.93
C CYS A 201 -8.27 16.01 -1.65
N ASP A 202 -8.56 15.12 -0.72
CA ASP A 202 -7.70 14.92 0.44
C ASP A 202 -6.34 14.38 0.05
N VAL A 203 -5.33 14.70 0.86
CA VAL A 203 -3.94 14.31 0.59
C VAL A 203 -3.27 13.87 1.89
N GLY A 204 -2.75 12.65 1.88
CA GLY A 204 -1.89 12.11 2.92
C GLY A 204 -0.41 12.08 2.52
N TYR A 205 0.42 11.55 3.41
CA TYR A 205 1.84 11.36 3.20
C TYR A 205 2.23 9.88 3.29
N SER A 206 3.06 9.42 2.36
CA SER A 206 3.64 8.07 2.36
C SER A 206 5.16 8.20 2.32
N GLY A 207 5.78 8.28 3.50
CA GLY A 207 7.21 8.51 3.67
C GLY A 207 8.06 7.24 3.54
N HIS A 208 9.36 7.44 3.25
CA HIS A 208 10.39 6.39 3.20
C HIS A 208 11.65 6.82 3.95
N GLU A 209 11.55 7.80 4.80
CA GLU A 209 12.59 8.23 5.72
C GLU A 209 12.70 7.30 6.93
N VAL A 210 13.85 7.36 7.61
CA VAL A 210 14.05 6.70 8.90
C VAL A 210 13.67 7.67 10.01
N GLY A 211 12.84 7.22 10.96
CA GLY A 211 12.40 8.02 12.10
C GLY A 211 10.97 7.74 12.49
#